data_9eccba02dd177985d783a6b1e7cda463
#
_entry.id   9eccba02dd177985d783a6b1e7cda463
#
_cell.length_a   1.000
_cell.length_b   1.000
_cell.length_c   1.000
_cell.angle_alpha   90.00
_cell.angle_beta   90.00
_cell.angle_gamma   90.00
#
_symmetry.space_group_name_H-M   'P 1'
#
loop_
_entity.id
_entity.type
_entity.pdbx_description
1 polymer ?
#
loop_
_entity_poly.entity_id
_entity_poly.type
_entity_poly.pdbx_seq_one_letter_code
_entity_poly.pdbx_strand_id
1 'polypeptide(L)'
;MIYKDSEDIVKSTLKRPVKHGDIVTVGQLSLEVFHTPGHYPDSVCYLLDDILFTGDTLFVGRTGRTVSSGSDTRQLYHSVYNIILDLPGNIIIYPGHDYGPKMTISIDENISLSPLLQAEDVDDFIHQMAKYENERTFEN
;
A
#
# COMPACT_ATOMS: atom_id res chain seq x y z
N MET A 1 -5.79 -15.78 1.83
CA MET A 1 -4.33 -15.64 1.99
C MET A 1 -4.05 -14.69 3.14
N ILE A 2 -2.97 -14.90 3.87
CA ILE A 2 -2.50 -14.02 4.96
C ILE A 2 -0.99 -13.85 4.85
N TYR A 3 -0.46 -12.71 5.28
CA TYR A 3 0.98 -12.57 5.41
C TYR A 3 1.53 -13.48 6.53
N LYS A 4 2.70 -14.06 6.34
CA LYS A 4 3.24 -15.13 7.23
C LYS A 4 3.29 -14.73 8.71
N ASP A 5 3.59 -13.47 9.01
CA ASP A 5 3.73 -13.01 10.40
C ASP A 5 2.37 -12.75 11.09
N SER A 6 1.26 -12.80 10.33
CA SER A 6 -0.11 -12.74 10.84
C SER A 6 -0.74 -14.11 11.07
N GLU A 7 -0.03 -15.19 10.79
CA GLU A 7 -0.57 -16.55 10.83
C GLU A 7 -1.13 -16.94 12.20
N ASP A 8 -0.47 -16.50 13.27
CA ASP A 8 -0.90 -16.80 14.65
C ASP A 8 -2.09 -15.96 15.11
N ILE A 9 -2.32 -14.79 14.47
CA ILE A 9 -3.39 -13.87 14.83
C ILE A 9 -4.70 -14.27 14.17
N VAL A 10 -4.64 -14.78 12.94
CA VAL A 10 -5.81 -15.15 12.16
C VAL A 10 -6.39 -16.47 12.63
N LYS A 11 -7.59 -16.44 13.20
CA LYS A 11 -8.34 -17.64 13.61
C LYS A 11 -9.11 -18.23 12.43
N SER A 12 -8.44 -18.98 11.59
CA SER A 12 -9.04 -19.70 10.47
C SER A 12 -8.43 -21.08 10.31
N THR A 13 -9.23 -22.05 9.92
CA THR A 13 -8.77 -23.42 9.58
C THR A 13 -8.17 -23.49 8.17
N LEU A 14 -8.45 -22.51 7.32
CA LEU A 14 -7.97 -22.45 5.92
C LEU A 14 -7.01 -21.26 5.76
N LYS A 15 -5.81 -21.39 6.31
CA LYS A 15 -4.74 -20.39 6.19
C LYS A 15 -3.83 -20.74 5.01
N ARG A 16 -3.47 -19.74 4.23
CA ARG A 16 -2.40 -19.81 3.24
C ARG A 16 -1.44 -18.65 3.49
N PRO A 17 -0.37 -18.86 4.25
CA PRO A 17 0.61 -17.82 4.50
C PRO A 17 1.35 -17.47 3.21
N VAL A 18 1.64 -16.19 3.03
CA VAL A 18 2.39 -15.65 1.90
C VAL A 18 3.53 -14.75 2.41
N LYS A 19 4.57 -14.63 1.62
CA LYS A 19 5.73 -13.75 1.86
C LYS A 19 6.06 -12.95 0.61
N HIS A 20 6.88 -11.93 0.77
CA HIS A 20 7.37 -11.12 -0.36
C HIS A 20 8.02 -11.99 -1.44
N GLY A 21 7.64 -11.75 -2.69
CA GLY A 21 8.13 -12.48 -3.86
C GLY A 21 7.43 -13.80 -4.16
N ASP A 22 6.48 -14.23 -3.33
CA ASP A 22 5.68 -15.42 -3.64
C ASP A 22 4.80 -15.19 -4.87
N ILE A 23 4.58 -16.26 -5.63
CA ILE A 23 3.57 -16.28 -6.69
C ILE A 23 2.37 -17.08 -6.22
N VAL A 24 1.22 -16.44 -6.27
CA VAL A 24 -0.06 -17.05 -5.92
C VAL A 24 -0.88 -17.28 -7.18
N THR A 25 -1.27 -18.51 -7.42
CA THR A 25 -2.09 -18.89 -8.59
C THR A 25 -3.56 -18.94 -8.19
N VAL A 26 -4.41 -18.25 -8.97
CA VAL A 26 -5.87 -18.29 -8.86
C VAL A 26 -6.42 -18.65 -10.25
N GLY A 27 -6.84 -19.90 -10.43
CA GLY A 27 -7.17 -20.42 -11.77
C GLY A 27 -5.94 -20.38 -12.69
N GLN A 28 -6.02 -19.63 -13.78
CA GLN A 28 -4.92 -19.40 -14.72
C GLN A 28 -4.15 -18.10 -14.46
N LEU A 29 -4.57 -17.32 -13.44
CA LEU A 29 -3.94 -16.06 -13.08
C LEU A 29 -2.81 -16.28 -12.08
N SER A 30 -1.73 -15.53 -12.23
CA SER A 30 -0.58 -15.53 -11.33
C SER A 30 -0.41 -14.15 -10.72
N LEU A 31 -0.47 -14.07 -9.39
CA LEU A 31 -0.28 -12.84 -8.63
C LEU A 31 1.06 -12.88 -7.91
N GLU A 32 1.88 -11.87 -8.11
CA GLU A 32 3.11 -11.67 -7.33
C GLU A 32 2.80 -10.92 -6.05
N VAL A 33 3.35 -11.38 -4.93
CA VAL A 33 3.13 -10.81 -3.59
C VAL A 33 4.24 -9.82 -3.25
N PHE A 34 3.88 -8.59 -2.90
CA PHE A 34 4.78 -7.59 -2.35
C PHE A 34 4.43 -7.33 -0.89
N HIS A 35 5.36 -7.58 0.03
CA HIS A 35 5.19 -7.13 1.42
C HIS A 35 5.40 -5.62 1.48
N THR A 36 4.39 -4.88 1.91
CA THR A 36 4.35 -3.41 1.93
C THR A 36 3.92 -2.89 3.30
N PRO A 37 4.75 -3.14 4.36
CA PRO A 37 4.42 -2.73 5.71
C PRO A 37 4.41 -1.21 5.88
N GLY A 38 3.71 -0.74 6.89
CA GLY A 38 3.66 0.67 7.29
C GLY A 38 2.27 1.08 7.74
N HIS A 39 1.24 0.92 6.92
CA HIS A 39 -0.15 1.04 7.37
C HIS A 39 -0.44 -0.01 8.45
N TYR A 40 -0.11 -1.27 8.16
CA TYR A 40 0.00 -2.36 9.13
C TYR A 40 1.24 -3.20 8.84
N PRO A 41 1.78 -3.95 9.85
CA PRO A 41 2.99 -4.77 9.65
C PRO A 41 2.83 -5.88 8.64
N ASP A 42 1.61 -6.37 8.45
CA ASP A 42 1.25 -7.48 7.57
C ASP A 42 0.67 -7.04 6.22
N SER A 43 0.72 -5.75 5.90
CA SER A 43 0.21 -5.22 4.63
C SER A 43 0.94 -5.83 3.44
N VAL A 44 0.17 -6.22 2.43
CA VAL A 44 0.68 -6.76 1.16
C VAL A 44 -0.04 -6.13 -0.02
N CYS A 45 0.68 -6.04 -1.15
CA CYS A 45 0.12 -5.72 -2.45
C CYS A 45 0.24 -6.95 -3.35
N TYR A 46 -0.65 -7.06 -4.34
CA TYR A 46 -0.63 -8.14 -5.32
C TYR A 46 -0.55 -7.56 -6.72
N LEU A 47 0.46 -7.98 -7.49
CA LEU A 47 0.63 -7.60 -8.88
C LEU A 47 0.08 -8.70 -9.79
N LEU A 48 -0.83 -8.33 -10.67
CA LEU A 48 -1.39 -9.15 -11.74
C LEU A 48 -1.22 -8.40 -13.06
N ASP A 49 -0.28 -8.84 -13.90
CA ASP A 49 0.07 -8.18 -15.16
C ASP A 49 0.37 -6.68 -14.93
N ASP A 50 -0.46 -5.77 -15.42
CA ASP A 50 -0.35 -4.31 -15.27
C ASP A 50 -1.29 -3.73 -14.20
N ILE A 51 -1.83 -4.57 -13.32
CA ILE A 51 -2.72 -4.19 -12.21
C ILE A 51 -2.04 -4.48 -10.88
N LEU A 52 -2.02 -3.49 -9.98
CA LEU A 52 -1.54 -3.63 -8.62
C LEU A 52 -2.68 -3.42 -7.62
N PHE A 53 -3.05 -4.46 -6.89
CA PHE A 53 -3.97 -4.36 -5.77
C PHE A 53 -3.21 -3.86 -4.55
N THR A 54 -3.49 -2.63 -4.11
CA THR A 54 -2.69 -1.94 -3.09
C THR A 54 -3.29 -1.96 -1.70
N GLY A 55 -4.50 -2.51 -1.53
CA GLY A 55 -5.19 -2.50 -0.24
C GLY A 55 -5.21 -1.11 0.37
N ASP A 56 -4.83 -1.01 1.63
CA ASP A 56 -4.75 0.25 2.37
C ASP A 56 -3.32 0.82 2.44
N THR A 57 -2.39 0.31 1.65
CA THR A 57 -1.03 0.88 1.53
C THR A 57 -1.03 2.16 0.70
N LEU A 58 -1.70 2.15 -0.44
CA LEU A 58 -1.74 3.28 -1.38
C LEU A 58 -3.13 3.44 -1.98
N PHE A 59 -3.63 4.66 -1.95
CA PHE A 59 -4.90 5.08 -2.57
C PHE A 59 -4.66 6.04 -3.75
N VAL A 60 -5.73 6.42 -4.39
CA VAL A 60 -5.69 7.50 -5.37
C VAL A 60 -5.53 8.84 -4.65
N GLY A 61 -4.40 9.50 -4.86
CA GLY A 61 -4.09 10.82 -4.29
C GLY A 61 -3.56 10.80 -2.85
N ARG A 62 -3.43 9.64 -2.20
CA ARG A 62 -2.94 9.53 -0.82
C ARG A 62 -2.41 8.14 -0.49
N THR A 63 -1.72 8.02 0.64
CA THR A 63 -1.31 6.73 1.23
C THR A 63 -2.27 6.30 2.35
N GLY A 64 -2.10 5.07 2.83
CA GLY A 64 -2.71 4.62 4.08
C GLY A 64 -2.25 5.47 5.27
N ARG A 65 -3.06 5.48 6.32
CA ARG A 65 -2.75 6.17 7.58
C ARG A 65 -1.73 5.36 8.40
N THR A 66 -1.01 6.07 9.26
CA THR A 66 -0.03 5.46 10.19
C THR A 66 -0.28 5.88 11.63
N VAL A 67 -1.55 5.85 12.05
CA VAL A 67 -2.00 6.29 13.39
C VAL A 67 -2.34 5.14 14.33
N SER A 68 -2.37 3.91 13.85
CA SER A 68 -2.63 2.72 14.66
C SER A 68 -1.37 2.24 15.38
N SER A 69 -1.53 1.47 16.47
CA SER A 69 -0.41 0.99 17.29
C SER A 69 0.60 0.10 16.55
N GLY A 70 0.23 -0.52 15.45
CA GLY A 70 1.12 -1.33 14.61
C GLY A 70 1.67 -0.59 13.39
N SER A 71 1.26 0.68 13.18
CA SER A 71 1.67 1.46 12.03
C SER A 71 3.07 2.05 12.18
N ASP A 72 3.74 2.25 11.04
CA ASP A 72 5.08 2.87 10.98
C ASP A 72 5.22 3.69 9.69
N THR A 73 5.32 5.01 9.85
CA THR A 73 5.39 5.94 8.71
C THR A 73 6.67 5.76 7.89
N ARG A 74 7.80 5.45 8.54
CA ARG A 74 9.07 5.19 7.84
C ARG A 74 9.01 3.91 7.02
N GLN A 75 8.41 2.85 7.56
CA GLN A 75 8.16 1.63 6.79
C GLN A 75 7.22 1.88 5.61
N LEU A 76 6.17 2.69 5.80
CA LEU A 76 5.26 3.05 4.72
C LEU A 76 5.99 3.79 3.58
N TYR A 77 6.89 4.73 3.92
CA TYR A 77 7.74 5.39 2.94
C TYR A 77 8.51 4.36 2.10
N HIS A 78 9.22 3.44 2.73
CA HIS A 78 10.00 2.43 2.01
C HIS A 78 9.11 1.51 1.16
N SER A 79 7.95 1.13 1.65
CA SER A 79 6.99 0.32 0.89
C SER A 79 6.49 1.06 -0.35
N VAL A 80 6.15 2.34 -0.21
CA VAL A 80 5.66 3.15 -1.33
C VAL A 80 6.79 3.47 -2.31
N TYR A 81 7.88 4.09 -1.84
CA TYR A 81 8.93 4.63 -2.71
C TYR A 81 9.88 3.57 -3.29
N ASN A 82 10.24 2.55 -2.49
CA ASN A 82 11.23 1.56 -2.92
C ASN A 82 10.61 0.29 -3.52
N ILE A 83 9.29 0.10 -3.38
CA ILE A 83 8.59 -1.06 -3.93
C ILE A 83 7.57 -0.62 -4.99
N ILE A 84 6.56 0.17 -4.61
CA ILE A 84 5.47 0.50 -5.52
C ILE A 84 5.91 1.48 -6.61
N LEU A 85 6.54 2.61 -6.26
CA LEU A 85 6.96 3.63 -7.22
C LEU A 85 8.16 3.20 -8.07
N ASP A 86 8.82 2.11 -7.72
CA ASP A 86 9.89 1.49 -8.54
C ASP A 86 9.34 0.57 -9.64
N LEU A 87 8.05 0.27 -9.62
CA LEU A 87 7.36 -0.46 -10.68
C LEU A 87 7.12 0.44 -11.90
N PRO A 88 6.88 -0.14 -13.10
CA PRO A 88 6.53 0.65 -14.29
C PRO A 88 5.36 1.60 -14.05
N GLY A 89 5.52 2.87 -14.45
CA GLY A 89 4.56 3.93 -14.17
C GLY A 89 3.18 3.76 -14.81
N ASN A 90 3.05 2.90 -15.82
CA ASN A 90 1.79 2.55 -16.48
C ASN A 90 0.95 1.53 -15.71
N ILE A 91 1.48 0.92 -14.64
CA ILE A 91 0.71 0.01 -13.78
C ILE A 91 -0.44 0.76 -13.14
N ILE A 92 -1.62 0.17 -13.18
CA ILE A 92 -2.85 0.73 -12.61
C ILE A 92 -3.03 0.20 -11.19
N ILE A 93 -3.18 1.09 -10.21
CA ILE A 93 -3.49 0.70 -8.84
C ILE A 93 -4.99 0.52 -8.62
N TYR A 94 -5.34 -0.52 -7.87
CA TYR A 94 -6.69 -0.83 -7.39
C TYR A 94 -6.64 -0.83 -5.86
N PRO A 95 -7.01 0.29 -5.20
CA PRO A 95 -6.94 0.42 -3.75
C PRO A 95 -8.07 -0.33 -3.04
N GLY A 96 -7.93 -0.50 -1.73
CA GLY A 96 -8.93 -1.13 -0.87
C GLY A 96 -10.19 -0.28 -0.65
N HIS A 97 -10.09 1.04 -0.83
CA HIS A 97 -11.19 2.00 -0.64
C HIS A 97 -11.20 3.06 -1.74
N ASP A 98 -12.39 3.53 -2.08
CA ASP A 98 -12.61 4.62 -3.04
C ASP A 98 -12.61 5.98 -2.32
N TYR A 99 -11.42 6.46 -1.96
CA TYR A 99 -11.24 7.74 -1.23
C TYR A 99 -10.83 8.91 -2.12
N GLY A 100 -10.43 8.66 -3.35
CA GLY A 100 -9.90 9.66 -4.26
C GLY A 100 -10.92 10.17 -5.28
N PRO A 101 -10.49 11.06 -6.19
CA PRO A 101 -11.32 11.57 -7.27
C PRO A 101 -11.61 10.54 -8.37
N LYS A 102 -10.90 9.40 -8.37
CA LYS A 102 -11.05 8.27 -9.28
C LYS A 102 -11.01 6.97 -8.50
N MET A 103 -11.61 5.90 -9.03
CA MET A 103 -11.54 4.57 -8.43
C MET A 103 -10.16 3.92 -8.60
N THR A 104 -9.53 4.14 -9.75
CA THR A 104 -8.21 3.60 -10.12
C THR A 104 -7.38 4.67 -10.81
N ILE A 105 -6.05 4.51 -10.81
CA ILE A 105 -5.11 5.47 -11.40
C ILE A 105 -3.80 4.76 -11.75
N SER A 106 -3.09 5.22 -12.76
CA SER A 106 -1.73 4.76 -12.99
C SER A 106 -0.75 5.30 -11.93
N ILE A 107 0.37 4.62 -11.74
CA ILE A 107 1.41 5.08 -10.80
C ILE A 107 1.89 6.48 -11.18
N ASP A 108 2.22 6.73 -12.45
CA ASP A 108 2.71 8.03 -12.91
C ASP A 108 1.69 9.16 -12.71
N GLU A 109 0.43 8.89 -13.01
CA GLU A 109 -0.65 9.87 -12.79
C GLU A 109 -0.87 10.13 -11.30
N ASN A 110 -0.76 9.11 -10.46
CA ASN A 110 -0.91 9.23 -9.00
C ASN A 110 0.24 10.04 -8.37
N ILE A 111 1.47 9.86 -8.84
CA ILE A 111 2.62 10.69 -8.43
C ILE A 111 2.31 12.16 -8.71
N SER A 112 1.80 12.48 -9.89
CA SER A 112 1.47 13.86 -10.29
C SER A 112 0.32 14.45 -9.45
N LEU A 113 -0.60 13.62 -8.99
CA LEU A 113 -1.79 14.03 -8.23
C LEU A 113 -1.49 14.23 -6.73
N SER A 114 -0.61 13.41 -6.15
CA SER A 114 -0.43 13.30 -4.69
C SER A 114 0.86 13.94 -4.20
N PRO A 115 0.80 15.00 -3.37
CA PRO A 115 1.99 15.54 -2.71
C PRO A 115 2.75 14.51 -1.87
N LEU A 116 2.05 13.56 -1.25
CA LEU A 116 2.66 12.47 -0.47
C LEU A 116 3.53 11.52 -1.32
N LEU A 117 3.37 11.52 -2.64
CA LEU A 117 4.20 10.76 -3.58
C LEU A 117 5.31 11.59 -4.22
N GLN A 118 5.51 12.83 -3.77
CA GLN A 118 6.50 13.78 -4.25
C GLN A 118 7.44 14.26 -3.13
N ALA A 119 7.51 13.51 -2.02
CA ALA A 119 8.41 13.83 -0.92
C ALA A 119 9.87 13.71 -1.37
N GLU A 120 10.71 14.64 -0.93
CA GLU A 120 12.12 14.71 -1.30
C GLU A 120 12.93 13.54 -0.67
N ASP A 121 12.55 13.17 0.55
CA ASP A 121 13.15 12.06 1.29
C ASP A 121 12.20 11.52 2.37
N VAL A 122 12.67 10.57 3.16
CA VAL A 122 11.88 9.94 4.23
C VAL A 122 11.47 10.92 5.33
N ASP A 123 12.30 11.90 5.67
CA ASP A 123 12.00 12.86 6.72
C ASP A 123 10.94 13.88 6.25
N ASP A 124 11.01 14.29 4.99
CA ASP A 124 9.97 15.10 4.36
C ASP A 124 8.65 14.34 4.28
N PHE A 125 8.67 13.07 3.89
CA PHE A 125 7.46 12.23 3.89
C PHE A 125 6.82 12.13 5.28
N ILE A 126 7.62 11.89 6.33
CA ILE A 126 7.14 11.81 7.71
C ILE A 126 6.50 13.14 8.14
N HIS A 127 7.12 14.26 7.77
CA HIS A 127 6.58 15.59 8.06
C HIS A 127 5.25 15.85 7.34
N GLN A 128 5.17 15.53 6.05
CA GLN A 128 3.94 15.66 5.26
C GLN A 128 2.83 14.75 5.80
N MET A 129 3.15 13.52 6.19
CA MET A 129 2.19 12.59 6.80
C MET A 129 1.64 13.12 8.12
N ALA A 130 2.48 13.65 8.99
CA ALA A 130 2.05 14.23 10.26
C ALA A 130 1.08 15.42 10.04
N LYS A 131 1.38 16.29 9.09
CA LYS A 131 0.49 17.40 8.70
C LYS A 131 -0.84 16.87 8.16
N TYR A 132 -0.80 15.93 7.24
CA TYR A 132 -1.98 15.33 6.62
C TYR A 132 -2.88 14.62 7.64
N GLU A 133 -2.31 13.87 8.59
CA GLU A 133 -3.07 13.20 9.64
C GLU A 133 -3.74 14.20 10.60
N ASN A 134 -3.07 15.30 10.93
CA ASN A 134 -3.63 16.36 11.76
C ASN A 134 -4.81 17.07 11.07
N GLU A 135 -4.68 17.39 9.79
CA GLU A 135 -5.75 18.03 9.02
C GLU A 135 -7.00 17.16 8.96
N ARG A 136 -6.85 15.85 8.76
CA ARG A 136 -7.98 14.90 8.74
C ARG A 136 -8.73 14.77 10.06
N THR A 137 -8.09 15.04 11.18
CA THR A 137 -8.73 14.98 12.51
C THR A 137 -9.77 16.08 12.70
N PHE A 138 -9.67 17.16 11.95
CA PHE A 138 -10.59 18.32 12.01
C PHE A 138 -11.71 18.25 10.97
N GLU A 139 -11.67 17.36 9.99
CA GLU A 139 -12.71 17.20 8.96
C GLU A 139 -13.83 16.24 9.37
N ASN A 140 -13.72 15.61 10.51
CA ASN A 140 -14.73 14.74 11.13
C ASN A 140 -15.42 15.51 12.29
#